data_ce9831cee14a5d9864617e8f275baec2
#
_entry.id   ce9831cee14a5d9864617e8f275baec2
#
_cell.length_a   1.000
_cell.length_b   1.000
_cell.length_c   1.000
_cell.angle_alpha   90.00
_cell.angle_beta   90.00
_cell.angle_gamma   90.00
#
_symmetry.space_group_name_H-M   'P 1'
#
loop_
_entity.id
_entity.type
_entity.pdbx_description
1 polymer ?
#
loop_
_entity_poly.entity_id
_entity_poly.type
_entity_poly.pdbx_seq_one_letter_code
_entity_poly.pdbx_strand_id
1 'polypeptide(L)'
;ERTELYYMPQMSPLPAEATVERWAAAQAIQQINIQGDEPYFGFVSFIGPHPPFAPPIPFNRLYDPDRLPNPIRGDLAVDHADEQIPWMNHLIWAEDVNDSHARVLKARYYGEITYIDDCIGRILQAVEARGDADNTLICFFADHGDHLGDHHAWQKESYFEASCHVPFLLSWPGHIPAGER
;
A
#
# COMPACT_ATOMS: atom_id res chain seq x y z
N GLU A 1 -0.71 -11.15 -21.40
CA GLU A 1 -0.72 -12.22 -20.37
C GLU A 1 -0.30 -11.74 -18.97
N ARG A 2 0.75 -10.90 -18.79
CA ARG A 2 1.13 -10.36 -17.47
C ARG A 2 0.12 -9.34 -16.95
N THR A 3 -0.44 -8.55 -17.80
CA THR A 3 -1.36 -7.46 -17.47
C THR A 3 -2.73 -7.95 -17.03
N GLU A 4 -3.25 -9.01 -17.61
CA GLU A 4 -4.48 -9.65 -17.16
C GLU A 4 -4.40 -10.15 -15.72
N LEU A 5 -3.22 -10.59 -15.26
CA LEU A 5 -3.02 -11.07 -13.90
C LEU A 5 -3.05 -9.94 -12.84
N TYR A 6 -2.60 -8.73 -13.18
CA TYR A 6 -2.52 -7.62 -12.21
C TYR A 6 -3.89 -7.08 -11.81
N TYR A 7 -4.83 -6.99 -12.77
CA TYR A 7 -6.15 -6.37 -12.56
C TYR A 7 -7.31 -7.36 -12.58
N MET A 8 -7.02 -8.63 -12.51
CA MET A 8 -8.03 -9.64 -12.18
C MET A 8 -8.31 -9.59 -10.68
N PRO A 9 -9.58 -9.50 -10.24
CA PRO A 9 -9.93 -9.52 -8.82
C PRO A 9 -9.69 -10.91 -8.24
N GLN A 10 -8.45 -11.16 -7.85
CA GLN A 10 -8.03 -12.43 -7.27
C GLN A 10 -8.27 -12.44 -5.76
N MET A 11 -8.49 -13.61 -5.21
CA MET A 11 -8.47 -13.84 -3.77
C MET A 11 -7.25 -14.70 -3.46
N SER A 12 -6.35 -14.18 -2.61
CA SER A 12 -5.27 -15.02 -2.12
C SER A 12 -5.83 -16.21 -1.36
N PRO A 13 -5.44 -17.43 -1.69
CA PRO A 13 -5.79 -18.62 -0.90
C PRO A 13 -4.91 -18.74 0.35
N LEU A 14 -3.87 -17.90 0.48
CA LEU A 14 -2.90 -18.00 1.55
C LEU A 14 -3.42 -17.35 2.83
N PRO A 15 -3.18 -17.96 3.99
CA PRO A 15 -3.35 -17.29 5.25
C PRO A 15 -2.30 -16.17 5.41
N ALA A 16 -2.60 -15.18 6.25
CA ALA A 16 -1.71 -14.03 6.49
C ALA A 16 -0.28 -14.45 6.85
N GLU A 17 -0.13 -15.53 7.62
CA GLU A 17 1.15 -16.05 8.09
C GLU A 17 2.07 -16.58 6.98
N ALA A 18 1.50 -16.88 5.81
CA ALA A 18 2.23 -17.47 4.68
C ALA A 18 2.58 -16.43 3.58
N THR A 19 2.44 -15.15 3.88
CA THR A 19 2.72 -14.06 2.93
C THR A 19 4.11 -13.47 3.13
N VAL A 20 4.61 -12.78 2.10
CA VAL A 20 5.92 -12.12 2.14
C VAL A 20 5.92 -10.94 3.11
N GLU A 21 4.81 -10.22 3.25
CA GLU A 21 4.66 -9.10 4.18
C GLU A 21 4.77 -9.59 5.64
N ARG A 22 4.12 -10.70 5.96
CA ARG A 22 4.23 -11.29 7.31
C ARG A 22 5.62 -11.81 7.59
N TRP A 23 6.26 -12.40 6.60
CA TRP A 23 7.64 -12.83 6.72
C TRP A 23 8.57 -11.63 6.96
N ALA A 24 8.44 -10.55 6.18
CA ALA A 24 9.24 -9.33 6.33
C ALA A 24 9.05 -8.72 7.74
N ALA A 25 7.81 -8.64 8.22
CA ALA A 25 7.52 -8.18 9.57
C ALA A 25 8.16 -9.08 10.63
N ALA A 26 8.08 -10.41 10.48
CA ALA A 26 8.68 -11.35 11.40
C ALA A 26 10.22 -11.23 11.43
N GLN A 27 10.87 -11.03 10.27
CA GLN A 27 12.31 -10.77 10.22
C GLN A 27 12.69 -9.46 10.91
N ALA A 28 11.93 -8.38 10.69
CA ALA A 28 12.15 -7.11 11.37
C ALA A 28 12.02 -7.25 12.89
N ILE A 29 10.97 -7.92 13.38
CA ILE A 29 10.76 -8.21 14.80
C ILE A 29 11.91 -9.03 15.36
N GLN A 30 12.36 -10.06 14.65
CA GLN A 30 13.49 -10.86 15.08
C GLN A 30 14.76 -10.01 15.22
N GLN A 31 15.05 -9.15 14.23
CA GLN A 31 16.19 -8.25 14.29
C GLN A 31 16.10 -7.28 15.46
N ILE A 32 14.95 -6.65 15.70
CA ILE A 32 14.70 -5.77 16.84
C ILE A 32 14.99 -6.50 18.16
N ASN A 33 14.51 -7.73 18.31
CA ASN A 33 14.63 -8.51 19.55
C ASN A 33 16.07 -8.96 19.88
N ILE A 34 16.93 -9.13 18.87
CA ILE A 34 18.32 -9.55 19.08
C ILE A 34 19.30 -8.38 19.22
N GLN A 35 18.87 -7.12 19.02
CA GLN A 35 19.71 -5.95 19.20
C GLN A 35 20.16 -5.83 20.67
N GLY A 36 21.43 -5.45 20.85
CA GLY A 36 21.98 -5.05 22.16
C GLY A 36 21.61 -3.58 22.48
N ASP A 37 22.45 -2.97 23.33
CA ASP A 37 22.28 -1.56 23.75
C ASP A 37 22.81 -0.56 22.71
N GLU A 38 23.44 -1.03 21.63
CA GLU A 38 24.00 -0.16 20.61
C GLU A 38 22.90 0.43 19.71
N PRO A 39 23.06 1.69 19.26
CA PRO A 39 22.14 2.29 18.30
C PRO A 39 22.06 1.48 17.01
N TYR A 40 20.87 1.34 16.46
CA TYR A 40 20.65 0.64 15.19
C TYR A 40 19.78 1.47 14.23
N PHE A 41 19.91 1.15 12.95
CA PHE A 41 19.03 1.64 11.90
C PHE A 41 18.32 0.46 11.25
N GLY A 42 17.00 0.50 11.24
CA GLY A 42 16.14 -0.50 10.59
C GLY A 42 15.41 0.10 9.38
N PHE A 43 15.51 -0.55 8.23
CA PHE A 43 14.70 -0.23 7.05
C PHE A 43 13.86 -1.46 6.70
N VAL A 44 12.55 -1.32 6.80
CA VAL A 44 11.59 -2.40 6.51
C VAL A 44 10.76 -1.98 5.31
N SER A 45 10.78 -2.78 4.25
CA SER A 45 10.04 -2.51 3.02
C SER A 45 8.99 -3.60 2.79
N PHE A 46 7.77 -3.17 2.46
CA PHE A 46 6.69 -4.02 1.97
C PHE A 46 6.49 -3.76 0.49
N ILE A 47 6.30 -4.82 -0.30
CA ILE A 47 5.99 -4.69 -1.73
C ILE A 47 4.52 -4.30 -1.92
N GLY A 48 3.63 -4.85 -1.11
CA GLY A 48 2.23 -4.46 -1.11
C GLY A 48 2.02 -2.98 -0.74
N PRO A 49 0.97 -2.36 -1.22
CA PRO A 49 -0.13 -2.90 -2.02
C PRO A 49 0.09 -2.88 -3.55
N HIS A 50 1.32 -3.10 -4.04
CA HIS A 50 1.59 -3.23 -5.48
C HIS A 50 0.74 -4.36 -6.11
N PRO A 51 0.18 -4.20 -7.31
CA PRO A 51 -0.57 -5.28 -7.96
C PRO A 51 0.25 -6.58 -8.10
N PRO A 52 -0.38 -7.76 -8.10
CA PRO A 52 -1.84 -8.01 -8.05
C PRO A 52 -2.43 -7.77 -6.66
N PHE A 53 -3.60 -7.13 -6.60
CA PHE A 53 -4.27 -6.82 -5.34
C PHE A 53 -4.94 -8.08 -4.75
N ALA A 54 -4.18 -8.84 -3.99
CA ALA A 54 -4.59 -10.13 -3.46
C ALA A 54 -4.33 -10.29 -1.95
N PRO A 55 -4.96 -9.45 -1.12
CA PRO A 55 -4.78 -9.53 0.32
C PRO A 55 -5.14 -10.90 0.87
N PRO A 56 -4.45 -11.38 1.92
CA PRO A 56 -4.74 -12.66 2.53
C PRO A 56 -6.07 -12.65 3.31
N ILE A 57 -6.55 -13.83 3.66
CA ILE A 57 -7.70 -13.99 4.56
C ILE A 57 -7.30 -13.55 5.99
N PRO A 58 -8.13 -12.77 6.71
CA PRO A 58 -9.50 -12.31 6.36
C PRO A 58 -9.55 -10.95 5.64
N PHE A 59 -8.41 -10.30 5.40
CA PHE A 59 -8.30 -8.92 4.88
C PHE A 59 -8.94 -8.75 3.49
N ASN A 60 -8.99 -9.83 2.72
CA ASN A 60 -9.60 -9.86 1.38
C ASN A 60 -11.13 -9.64 1.37
N ARG A 61 -11.79 -9.55 2.52
CA ARG A 61 -13.25 -9.40 2.66
C ARG A 61 -13.67 -8.23 3.55
N LEU A 62 -12.72 -7.38 3.98
CA LEU A 62 -12.99 -6.29 4.90
C LEU A 62 -13.80 -5.16 4.27
N TYR A 63 -13.64 -4.94 2.99
CA TYR A 63 -14.26 -3.83 2.28
C TYR A 63 -15.29 -4.33 1.29
N ASP A 64 -16.50 -3.78 1.38
CA ASP A 64 -17.59 -4.06 0.45
C ASP A 64 -17.44 -3.16 -0.81
N PRO A 65 -17.21 -3.73 -2.00
CA PRO A 65 -17.04 -2.97 -3.23
C PRO A 65 -18.24 -2.06 -3.56
N ASP A 66 -19.46 -2.46 -3.19
CA ASP A 66 -20.66 -1.69 -3.49
C ASP A 66 -20.78 -0.40 -2.65
N ARG A 67 -20.00 -0.30 -1.59
CA ARG A 67 -19.93 0.89 -0.72
C ARG A 67 -18.77 1.82 -1.06
N LEU A 68 -17.93 1.46 -2.01
CA LEU A 68 -16.78 2.27 -2.42
C LEU A 68 -17.15 3.20 -3.58
N PRO A 69 -16.52 4.40 -3.63
CA PRO A 69 -16.75 5.33 -4.72
C PRO A 69 -16.16 4.81 -6.03
N ASN A 70 -16.80 5.18 -7.14
CA ASN A 70 -16.23 5.01 -8.45
C ASN A 70 -14.91 5.79 -8.59
N PRO A 71 -14.03 5.40 -9.52
CA PRO A 71 -12.91 6.23 -9.91
C PRO A 71 -13.35 7.61 -10.40
N ILE A 72 -12.52 8.61 -10.13
CA ILE A 72 -12.70 9.98 -10.67
C ILE A 72 -12.00 10.02 -12.03
N ARG A 73 -12.75 9.77 -13.10
CA ARG A 73 -12.14 9.57 -14.41
C ARG A 73 -11.80 10.87 -15.13
N GLY A 74 -12.50 11.98 -14.83
CA GLY A 74 -12.27 13.26 -15.49
C GLY A 74 -12.64 13.26 -16.99
N ASP A 75 -12.07 14.20 -17.72
CA ASP A 75 -12.21 14.31 -19.19
C ASP A 75 -11.05 13.59 -19.87
N LEU A 76 -11.37 12.53 -20.59
CA LEU A 76 -10.37 11.69 -21.27
C LEU A 76 -9.49 12.50 -22.24
N ALA A 77 -10.05 13.49 -22.92
CA ALA A 77 -9.30 14.32 -23.87
C ALA A 77 -8.30 15.25 -23.17
N VAL A 78 -8.58 15.65 -21.94
CA VAL A 78 -7.70 16.49 -21.12
C VAL A 78 -6.70 15.63 -20.36
N ASP A 79 -7.18 14.59 -19.71
CA ASP A 79 -6.36 13.73 -18.87
C ASP A 79 -5.33 12.91 -19.68
N HIS A 80 -5.63 12.64 -20.95
CA HIS A 80 -4.75 11.93 -21.87
C HIS A 80 -4.00 12.87 -22.83
N ALA A 81 -3.90 14.14 -22.51
CA ALA A 81 -3.02 15.06 -23.27
C ALA A 81 -1.54 14.66 -23.16
N ASP A 82 -1.16 13.94 -22.11
CA ASP A 82 0.13 13.30 -21.97
C ASP A 82 0.10 11.91 -22.63
N GLU A 83 0.95 11.70 -23.62
CA GLU A 83 1.05 10.41 -24.34
C GLU A 83 1.43 9.22 -23.41
N GLN A 84 2.02 9.51 -22.27
CA GLN A 84 2.42 8.49 -21.30
C GLN A 84 1.22 7.77 -20.68
N ILE A 85 0.13 8.48 -20.38
CA ILE A 85 -1.07 7.88 -19.78
C ILE A 85 -1.77 6.89 -20.72
N PRO A 86 -2.06 7.21 -21.98
CA PRO A 86 -2.58 6.24 -22.94
C PRO A 86 -1.66 5.04 -23.14
N TRP A 87 -0.35 5.28 -23.21
CA TRP A 87 0.63 4.20 -23.35
C TRP A 87 0.59 3.24 -22.15
N MET A 88 0.51 3.76 -20.95
CA MET A 88 0.39 2.97 -19.74
C MET A 88 -0.93 2.20 -19.67
N ASN A 89 -2.04 2.85 -19.96
CA ASN A 89 -3.35 2.20 -19.98
C ASN A 89 -3.37 1.04 -21.01
N HIS A 90 -2.73 1.21 -22.15
CA HIS A 90 -2.57 0.15 -23.12
C HIS A 90 -1.75 -1.03 -22.59
N LEU A 91 -0.64 -0.74 -21.90
CA LEU A 91 0.22 -1.77 -21.30
C LEU A 91 -0.46 -2.56 -20.18
N ILE A 92 -1.32 -1.93 -19.40
CA ILE A 92 -1.97 -2.52 -18.22
C ILE A 92 -3.43 -2.90 -18.47
N TRP A 93 -3.93 -2.75 -19.69
CA TRP A 93 -5.30 -3.13 -20.10
C TRP A 93 -6.39 -2.45 -19.27
N ALA A 94 -6.14 -1.22 -18.85
CA ALA A 94 -7.06 -0.46 -18.02
C ALA A 94 -8.34 -0.03 -18.78
N GLU A 95 -8.31 -0.07 -20.10
CA GLU A 95 -9.46 0.27 -20.96
C GLU A 95 -10.68 -0.61 -20.69
N ASP A 96 -10.46 -1.87 -20.29
CA ASP A 96 -11.52 -2.84 -20.03
C ASP A 96 -12.02 -2.81 -18.57
N VAL A 97 -11.39 -2.01 -17.70
CA VAL A 97 -11.76 -1.94 -16.29
C VAL A 97 -12.91 -0.96 -16.08
N ASN A 98 -14.12 -1.48 -16.07
CA ASN A 98 -15.32 -0.70 -15.76
C ASN A 98 -15.40 -0.34 -14.25
N ASP A 99 -16.34 0.55 -13.89
CA ASP A 99 -16.46 1.06 -12.52
C ASP A 99 -16.76 -0.01 -11.47
N SER A 100 -17.56 -1.02 -11.80
CA SER A 100 -17.84 -2.11 -10.87
C SER A 100 -16.59 -2.95 -10.61
N HIS A 101 -15.81 -3.23 -11.64
CA HIS A 101 -14.54 -3.93 -11.51
C HIS A 101 -13.52 -3.08 -10.73
N ALA A 102 -13.43 -1.78 -11.02
CA ALA A 102 -12.56 -0.85 -10.29
C ALA A 102 -12.87 -0.80 -8.80
N ARG A 103 -14.15 -0.81 -8.41
CA ARG A 103 -14.53 -0.88 -6.98
C ARG A 103 -14.08 -2.18 -6.32
N VAL A 104 -14.15 -3.31 -7.02
CA VAL A 104 -13.62 -4.58 -6.50
C VAL A 104 -12.10 -4.50 -6.29
N LEU A 105 -11.37 -3.94 -7.24
CA LEU A 105 -9.92 -3.75 -7.12
C LEU A 105 -9.58 -2.78 -5.96
N LYS A 106 -10.30 -1.66 -5.82
CA LYS A 106 -10.17 -0.75 -4.67
C LYS A 106 -10.39 -1.46 -3.34
N ALA A 107 -11.42 -2.31 -3.24
CA ALA A 107 -11.68 -3.08 -2.03
C ALA A 107 -10.50 -3.99 -1.66
N ARG A 108 -9.87 -4.62 -2.65
CA ARG A 108 -8.68 -5.46 -2.46
C ARG A 108 -7.47 -4.62 -2.04
N TYR A 109 -7.22 -3.52 -2.71
CA TYR A 109 -6.15 -2.58 -2.37
C TYR A 109 -6.27 -2.10 -0.91
N TYR A 110 -7.46 -1.68 -0.48
CA TYR A 110 -7.70 -1.27 0.91
C TYR A 110 -7.51 -2.43 1.89
N GLY A 111 -7.88 -3.64 1.49
CA GLY A 111 -7.62 -4.84 2.28
C GLY A 111 -6.12 -5.09 2.48
N GLU A 112 -5.31 -4.87 1.45
CA GLU A 112 -3.85 -4.97 1.56
C GLU A 112 -3.25 -3.89 2.45
N ILE A 113 -3.70 -2.64 2.32
CA ILE A 113 -3.27 -1.56 3.21
C ILE A 113 -3.57 -1.93 4.67
N THR A 114 -4.77 -2.42 4.97
CA THR A 114 -5.13 -2.84 6.33
C THR A 114 -4.28 -4.01 6.81
N TYR A 115 -3.93 -4.92 5.92
CA TYR A 115 -3.04 -6.03 6.23
C TYR A 115 -1.61 -5.57 6.54
N ILE A 116 -1.08 -4.66 5.74
CA ILE A 116 0.26 -4.07 5.96
C ILE A 116 0.28 -3.28 7.26
N ASP A 117 -0.78 -2.55 7.57
CA ASP A 117 -0.94 -1.83 8.84
C ASP A 117 -0.88 -2.78 10.04
N ASP A 118 -1.54 -3.96 9.98
CA ASP A 118 -1.38 -5.00 11.00
C ASP A 118 0.08 -5.50 11.12
N CYS A 119 0.79 -5.64 10.00
CA CYS A 119 2.20 -6.01 10.01
C CYS A 119 3.08 -4.94 10.66
N ILE A 120 2.84 -3.67 10.34
CA ILE A 120 3.54 -2.52 10.95
C ILE A 120 3.23 -2.44 12.44
N GLY A 121 1.97 -2.59 12.84
CA GLY A 121 1.57 -2.60 14.24
C GLY A 121 2.33 -3.62 15.07
N ARG A 122 2.59 -4.80 14.53
CA ARG A 122 3.39 -5.86 15.19
C ARG A 122 4.86 -5.47 15.34
N ILE A 123 5.43 -4.77 14.36
CA ILE A 123 6.80 -4.26 14.44
C ILE A 123 6.90 -3.19 15.54
N LEU A 124 5.96 -2.26 15.56
CA LEU A 124 5.91 -1.21 16.59
C LEU A 124 5.74 -1.80 17.99
N GLN A 125 4.90 -2.82 18.16
CA GLN A 125 4.77 -3.55 19.43
C GLN A 125 6.09 -4.19 19.88
N ALA A 126 6.93 -4.67 18.97
CA ALA A 126 8.24 -5.21 19.33
C ALA A 126 9.20 -4.10 19.83
N VAL A 127 9.19 -2.92 19.22
CA VAL A 127 9.94 -1.74 19.69
C VAL A 127 9.46 -1.33 21.09
N GLU A 128 8.15 -1.27 21.30
CA GLU A 128 7.53 -0.94 22.59
C GLU A 128 7.88 -1.97 23.67
N ALA A 129 7.80 -3.26 23.34
CA ALA A 129 8.10 -4.36 24.28
C ALA A 129 9.57 -4.36 24.75
N ARG A 130 10.49 -3.82 23.93
CA ARG A 130 11.88 -3.58 24.35
C ARG A 130 12.05 -2.40 25.31
N GLY A 131 11.06 -1.51 25.39
CA GLY A 131 11.18 -0.24 26.11
C GLY A 131 11.85 0.86 25.30
N ASP A 132 12.03 0.70 24.01
CA ASP A 132 12.75 1.63 23.13
C ASP A 132 11.82 2.66 22.45
N ALA A 133 10.52 2.62 22.70
CA ALA A 133 9.54 3.46 21.98
C ALA A 133 9.83 4.96 22.08
N ASP A 134 10.21 5.45 23.25
CA ASP A 134 10.53 6.88 23.48
C ASP A 134 11.91 7.28 22.91
N ASN A 135 12.76 6.30 22.60
CA ASN A 135 14.11 6.52 22.06
C ASN A 135 14.26 6.04 20.60
N THR A 136 13.15 5.85 19.91
CA THR A 136 13.15 5.41 18.53
C THR A 136 12.42 6.43 17.65
N LEU A 137 13.11 6.96 16.63
CA LEU A 137 12.47 7.72 15.56
C LEU A 137 11.84 6.73 14.58
N ILE A 138 10.52 6.76 14.48
CA ILE A 138 9.76 6.04 13.47
C ILE A 138 9.50 6.96 12.29
N CYS A 139 9.87 6.52 11.09
CA CYS A 139 9.57 7.20 9.84
C CYS A 139 8.74 6.25 8.96
N PHE A 140 7.52 6.64 8.64
CA PHE A 140 6.64 5.90 7.73
C PHE A 140 6.43 6.71 6.45
N PHE A 141 6.64 6.09 5.30
CA PHE A 141 6.42 6.71 3.99
C PHE A 141 6.12 5.65 2.92
N ALA A 142 5.61 6.11 1.78
CA ALA A 142 5.51 5.30 0.57
C ALA A 142 6.39 5.93 -0.53
N ASP A 143 6.81 5.12 -1.50
CA ASP A 143 7.57 5.58 -2.67
C ASP A 143 6.68 6.24 -3.73
N HIS A 144 5.45 5.75 -3.89
CA HIS A 144 4.42 6.27 -4.78
C HIS A 144 3.03 5.82 -4.34
N GLY A 145 2.00 6.38 -4.95
CA GLY A 145 0.62 5.93 -4.82
C GLY A 145 0.20 4.98 -5.94
N ASP A 146 -1.11 4.87 -6.16
CA ASP A 146 -1.73 4.17 -7.28
C ASP A 146 -2.99 4.92 -7.70
N HIS A 147 -3.21 5.05 -8.99
CA HIS A 147 -4.38 5.75 -9.55
C HIS A 147 -5.71 5.08 -9.21
N LEU A 148 -5.73 3.76 -9.10
CA LEU A 148 -6.94 2.96 -8.84
C LEU A 148 -8.10 3.29 -9.78
N GLY A 149 -7.80 3.63 -11.03
CA GLY A 149 -8.76 3.99 -12.07
C GLY A 149 -9.07 5.48 -12.20
N ASP A 150 -8.56 6.33 -11.30
CA ASP A 150 -8.67 7.78 -11.45
C ASP A 150 -7.92 8.23 -12.70
N HIS A 151 -8.42 9.26 -13.41
CA HIS A 151 -7.89 9.73 -14.68
C HIS A 151 -7.79 8.64 -15.76
N HIS A 152 -8.61 7.59 -15.70
CA HIS A 152 -8.53 6.40 -16.56
C HIS A 152 -7.19 5.67 -16.46
N ALA A 153 -6.44 5.86 -15.37
CA ALA A 153 -5.11 5.33 -15.16
C ALA A 153 -5.06 4.31 -14.01
N TRP A 154 -4.04 3.46 -14.06
CA TRP A 154 -3.66 2.51 -13.02
C TRP A 154 -2.18 2.62 -12.76
N GLN A 155 -1.71 2.15 -11.60
CA GLN A 155 -0.33 2.30 -11.15
C GLN A 155 0.06 3.78 -10.91
N LYS A 156 1.29 4.19 -11.27
CA LYS A 156 1.93 5.37 -10.72
C LYS A 156 2.67 6.26 -11.71
N GLU A 157 2.80 5.86 -12.98
CA GLU A 157 3.69 6.55 -13.93
C GLU A 157 3.05 7.83 -14.49
N SER A 158 2.76 8.75 -13.56
CA SER A 158 2.20 10.07 -13.88
C SER A 158 2.53 11.08 -12.79
N TYR A 159 2.11 12.32 -12.99
CA TYR A 159 2.27 13.43 -12.03
C TYR A 159 0.99 13.77 -11.27
N PHE A 160 -0.06 12.97 -11.37
CA PHE A 160 -1.29 13.18 -10.63
C PHE A 160 -1.11 12.90 -9.13
N GLU A 161 -1.92 13.58 -8.31
CA GLU A 161 -1.89 13.43 -6.85
C GLU A 161 -2.02 11.97 -6.39
N ALA A 162 -2.86 11.17 -7.06
CA ALA A 162 -3.02 9.75 -6.75
C ALA A 162 -1.70 8.95 -6.84
N SER A 163 -0.76 9.38 -7.67
CA SER A 163 0.57 8.79 -7.82
C SER A 163 1.61 9.44 -6.92
N CYS A 164 1.62 10.78 -6.82
CA CYS A 164 2.72 11.55 -6.24
C CYS A 164 2.50 11.96 -4.78
N HIS A 165 1.24 12.10 -4.35
CA HIS A 165 0.91 12.52 -2.99
C HIS A 165 0.92 11.32 -2.04
N VAL A 166 2.09 11.01 -1.51
CA VAL A 166 2.32 9.88 -0.61
C VAL A 166 2.32 10.30 0.85
N PRO A 167 2.00 9.39 1.79
CA PRO A 167 2.17 9.66 3.20
C PRO A 167 3.65 9.83 3.57
N PHE A 168 3.92 10.75 4.49
CA PHE A 168 5.20 10.88 5.17
C PHE A 168 4.93 11.23 6.63
N LEU A 169 5.11 10.27 7.52
CA LEU A 169 4.80 10.41 8.94
C LEU A 169 6.06 10.19 9.77
N LEU A 170 6.26 11.05 10.76
CA LEU A 170 7.33 10.93 11.74
C LEU A 170 6.75 10.83 13.14
N SER A 171 7.30 9.93 13.94
CA SER A 171 6.96 9.79 15.34
C SER A 171 8.23 9.62 16.18
N TRP A 172 8.46 10.54 17.11
CA TRP A 172 9.50 10.43 18.11
C TRP A 172 9.01 11.08 19.41
N PRO A 173 8.45 10.30 20.32
CA PRO A 173 7.87 10.82 21.56
C PRO A 173 8.85 11.70 22.34
N GLY A 174 8.37 12.84 22.81
CA GLY A 174 9.19 13.81 23.55
C GLY A 174 10.17 14.66 22.71
N HIS A 175 10.34 14.38 21.42
CA HIS A 175 11.25 15.10 20.51
C HIS A 175 10.51 15.80 19.37
N ILE A 176 9.48 15.17 18.82
CA ILE A 176 8.65 15.74 17.77
C ILE A 176 7.26 16.02 18.34
N PRO A 177 6.72 17.26 18.21
CA PRO A 177 5.36 17.58 18.65
C PRO A 177 4.31 16.71 17.94
N ALA A 178 3.31 16.27 18.68
CA ALA A 178 2.21 15.50 18.10
C ALA A 178 1.24 16.41 17.33
N GLY A 179 0.77 15.94 16.16
CA GLY A 179 -0.27 16.62 15.37
C GLY A 179 0.22 17.79 14.51
N GLU A 180 1.52 17.99 14.38
CA GLU A 180 2.09 18.95 13.43
C GLU A 180 1.93 18.45 11.99
N ARG A 181 1.74 19.41 11.03
CA ARG A 181 1.62 19.16 9.58
C ARG A 181 2.52 20.09 8.80
#